data_1da0c4fe3b79171ddacefc056067a2ee
#
_entry.id   1da0c4fe3b79171ddacefc056067a2ee
#
_cell.length_a   1.000
_cell.length_b   1.000
_cell.length_c   1.000
_cell.angle_alpha   90.00
_cell.angle_beta   90.00
_cell.angle_gamma   90.00
#
_symmetry.space_group_name_H-M   'P 1'
#
loop_
_entity.id
_entity.type
_entity.pdbx_description
1 polymer ?
#
loop_
_entity_poly.entity_id
_entity_poly.type
_entity_poly.pdbx_seq_one_letter_code
_entity_poly.pdbx_strand_id
1 'polypeptide(L)'
;MSKTHLTEQKFSDFALHPKVVEALEKKGFHNCTPIQALALPLTLAGRDVAGQAQTGTGKTMAFLTSTFHYLLSHPAIADRKVNQPRALIMAPTRELAVQIHADAEPLAEATGLKLGLAYGGDGYDKQLKVLESGVDILIGTCLLYTSPSP
;
A
#
# COMPACT_ATOMS: atom_id res chain seq x y z
N MET A 1 -21.50 -15.66 -4.30
CA MET A 1 -20.34 -15.38 -3.45
C MET A 1 -19.13 -16.05 -4.01
N SER A 2 -18.21 -15.30 -4.56
CA SER A 2 -16.94 -15.88 -4.94
C SER A 2 -16.19 -16.18 -3.65
N LYS A 3 -16.08 -17.45 -3.33
CA LYS A 3 -15.19 -17.85 -2.25
C LYS A 3 -13.77 -17.64 -2.74
N THR A 4 -13.12 -16.63 -2.22
CA THR A 4 -11.68 -16.49 -2.42
C THR A 4 -11.05 -17.75 -1.87
N HIS A 5 -10.46 -18.57 -2.74
CA HIS A 5 -9.76 -19.76 -2.30
C HIS A 5 -8.51 -19.33 -1.54
N LEU A 6 -8.52 -19.56 -0.24
CA LEU A 6 -7.35 -19.32 0.59
C LEU A 6 -6.41 -20.51 0.46
N THR A 7 -5.12 -20.22 0.47
CA THR A 7 -4.09 -21.26 0.52
C THR A 7 -3.87 -21.69 1.97
N GLU A 8 -3.11 -22.73 2.17
CA GLU A 8 -2.68 -23.15 3.51
C GLU A 8 -1.57 -22.24 4.07
N GLN A 9 -0.98 -21.41 3.21
CA GLN A 9 0.09 -20.52 3.62
C GLN A 9 -0.46 -19.32 4.39
N LYS A 10 0.11 -19.06 5.55
CA LYS A 10 -0.29 -17.96 6.41
C LYS A 10 0.63 -16.78 6.23
N PHE A 11 0.09 -15.57 6.46
CA PHE A 11 0.94 -14.37 6.48
C PHE A 11 2.05 -14.49 7.52
N SER A 12 1.77 -15.13 8.65
CA SER A 12 2.77 -15.35 9.70
C SER A 12 3.90 -16.32 9.30
N ASP A 13 3.75 -17.04 8.20
CA ASP A 13 4.80 -17.93 7.69
C ASP A 13 5.92 -17.15 6.98
N PHE A 14 5.63 -15.92 6.57
CA PHE A 14 6.65 -15.04 5.99
C PHE A 14 7.36 -14.25 7.09
N ALA A 15 8.59 -13.86 6.83
CA ALA A 15 9.38 -13.04 7.75
C ALA A 15 8.92 -11.58 7.72
N LEU A 16 7.65 -11.32 7.96
CA LEU A 16 7.07 -9.99 7.98
C LEU A 16 7.31 -9.31 9.33
N HIS A 17 7.37 -7.98 9.29
CA HIS A 17 7.47 -7.21 10.51
C HIS A 17 6.29 -7.53 11.44
N PRO A 18 6.53 -7.74 12.76
CA PRO A 18 5.45 -8.14 13.68
C PRO A 18 4.24 -7.23 13.68
N LYS A 19 4.42 -5.92 13.52
CA LYS A 19 3.32 -4.96 13.48
C LYS A 19 2.44 -5.15 12.25
N VAL A 20 3.02 -5.58 11.14
CA VAL A 20 2.26 -5.88 9.91
C VAL A 20 1.42 -7.14 10.12
N VAL A 21 2.02 -8.19 10.65
CA VAL A 21 1.31 -9.44 10.95
C VAL A 21 0.15 -9.18 11.91
N GLU A 22 0.40 -8.43 12.96
CA GLU A 22 -0.63 -8.08 13.95
C GLU A 22 -1.81 -7.35 13.30
N ALA A 23 -1.54 -6.38 12.44
CA ALA A 23 -2.58 -5.62 11.75
C ALA A 23 -3.41 -6.52 10.84
N LEU A 24 -2.77 -7.43 10.11
CA LEU A 24 -3.44 -8.38 9.23
C LEU A 24 -4.33 -9.33 10.04
N GLU A 25 -3.83 -9.85 11.14
CA GLU A 25 -4.59 -10.77 12.00
C GLU A 25 -5.81 -10.10 12.62
N LYS A 26 -5.68 -8.85 13.05
CA LYS A 26 -6.82 -8.07 13.59
C LYS A 26 -7.91 -7.88 12.57
N LYS A 27 -7.58 -7.86 11.29
CA LYS A 27 -8.53 -7.75 10.19
C LYS A 27 -9.09 -9.11 9.75
N GLY A 28 -8.65 -10.20 10.36
CA GLY A 28 -9.06 -11.54 10.00
C GLY A 28 -8.31 -12.12 8.81
N PHE A 29 -7.21 -11.50 8.40
CA PHE A 29 -6.37 -12.02 7.32
C PHE A 29 -5.30 -12.93 7.89
N HIS A 30 -5.58 -14.23 7.92
CA HIS A 30 -4.64 -15.23 8.44
C HIS A 30 -3.96 -16.00 7.31
N ASN A 31 -4.75 -16.50 6.37
CA ASN A 31 -4.25 -17.29 5.26
C ASN A 31 -4.17 -16.44 4.00
N CYS A 32 -3.14 -16.69 3.20
CA CYS A 32 -2.93 -15.96 1.95
C CYS A 32 -3.85 -16.44 0.84
N THR A 33 -4.30 -15.53 -0.01
CA THR A 33 -4.87 -15.88 -1.31
C THR A 33 -3.76 -16.38 -2.23
N PRO A 34 -4.08 -17.08 -3.34
CA PRO A 34 -3.04 -17.54 -4.27
C PRO A 34 -2.12 -16.45 -4.78
N ILE A 35 -2.66 -15.27 -5.15
CA ILE A 35 -1.81 -14.17 -5.64
C ILE A 35 -0.90 -13.63 -4.54
N GLN A 36 -1.35 -13.60 -3.30
CA GLN A 36 -0.54 -13.18 -2.17
C GLN A 36 0.59 -14.17 -1.92
N ALA A 37 0.30 -15.45 -1.93
CA ALA A 37 1.29 -16.50 -1.72
C ALA A 37 2.36 -16.52 -2.82
N LEU A 38 1.99 -16.17 -4.05
CA LEU A 38 2.92 -16.09 -5.16
C LEU A 38 3.77 -14.82 -5.14
N ALA A 39 3.17 -13.68 -4.82
CA ALA A 39 3.81 -12.38 -4.91
C ALA A 39 4.71 -12.07 -3.71
N LEU A 40 4.28 -12.41 -2.50
CA LEU A 40 4.99 -12.04 -1.28
C LEU A 40 6.45 -12.52 -1.22
N PRO A 41 6.76 -13.79 -1.57
CA PRO A 41 8.17 -14.22 -1.55
C PRO A 41 9.07 -13.40 -2.46
N LEU A 42 8.54 -12.96 -3.59
CA LEU A 42 9.30 -12.17 -4.57
C LEU A 42 9.47 -10.72 -4.11
N THR A 43 8.39 -10.09 -3.66
CA THR A 43 8.44 -8.71 -3.20
C THR A 43 9.27 -8.57 -1.93
N LEU A 44 9.19 -9.53 -1.01
CA LEU A 44 9.98 -9.52 0.21
C LEU A 44 11.46 -9.76 -0.07
N ALA A 45 11.79 -10.41 -1.18
CA ALA A 45 13.17 -10.57 -1.65
C ALA A 45 13.69 -9.32 -2.38
N GLY A 46 12.90 -8.25 -2.46
CA GLY A 46 13.29 -7.01 -3.12
C GLY A 46 13.16 -7.02 -4.63
N ARG A 47 12.41 -7.97 -5.17
CA ARG A 47 12.22 -8.09 -6.63
C ARG A 47 10.99 -7.35 -7.09
N ASP A 48 11.06 -6.80 -8.29
CA ASP A 48 9.89 -6.21 -8.94
C ASP A 48 8.93 -7.31 -9.38
N VAL A 49 7.65 -7.09 -9.19
CA VAL A 49 6.62 -8.09 -9.51
C VAL A 49 5.50 -7.44 -10.31
N ALA A 50 5.14 -8.07 -11.41
CA ALA A 50 3.93 -7.73 -12.15
C ALA A 50 2.89 -8.82 -11.89
N GLY A 51 1.85 -8.48 -11.13
CA GLY A 51 0.78 -9.41 -10.79
C GLY A 51 -0.50 -9.08 -11.52
N GLN A 52 -1.06 -10.07 -12.20
CA GLN A 52 -2.35 -9.93 -12.87
C GLN A 52 -3.34 -10.91 -12.22
N ALA A 53 -4.43 -10.36 -11.69
CA ALA A 53 -5.47 -11.15 -11.07
C ALA A 53 -6.78 -10.37 -11.13
N GLN A 54 -7.88 -11.10 -11.01
CA GLN A 54 -9.20 -10.47 -10.99
C GLN A 54 -9.41 -9.68 -9.70
N THR A 55 -10.38 -8.74 -9.73
CA THR A 55 -10.79 -7.98 -8.58
C THR A 55 -11.23 -8.93 -7.45
N GLY A 56 -10.89 -8.59 -6.22
CA GLY A 56 -11.28 -9.41 -5.05
C GLY A 56 -10.35 -10.57 -4.74
N THR A 57 -9.21 -10.69 -5.42
CA THR A 57 -8.26 -11.78 -5.19
C THR A 57 -7.16 -11.44 -4.18
N GLY A 58 -7.19 -10.24 -3.60
CA GLY A 58 -6.22 -9.84 -2.58
C GLY A 58 -4.96 -9.19 -3.12
N LYS A 59 -4.92 -8.77 -4.39
CA LYS A 59 -3.75 -8.08 -4.96
C LYS A 59 -3.34 -6.85 -4.16
N THR A 60 -4.32 -6.03 -3.80
CA THR A 60 -4.07 -4.79 -3.06
C THR A 60 -3.36 -5.09 -1.75
N MET A 61 -3.86 -6.06 -1.00
CA MET A 61 -3.25 -6.42 0.29
C MET A 61 -1.86 -7.04 0.10
N ALA A 62 -1.60 -7.71 -1.02
CA ALA A 62 -0.28 -8.25 -1.30
C ALA A 62 0.77 -7.15 -1.39
N PHE A 63 0.53 -6.12 -2.21
CA PHE A 63 1.52 -5.05 -2.34
C PHE A 63 1.51 -4.09 -1.13
N LEU A 64 0.39 -3.89 -0.47
CA LEU A 64 0.36 -3.10 0.77
C LEU A 64 1.20 -3.78 1.86
N THR A 65 1.02 -5.07 2.05
CA THR A 65 1.82 -5.85 3.02
C THR A 65 3.32 -5.70 2.75
N SER A 66 3.71 -5.85 1.50
CA SER A 66 5.11 -5.70 1.09
C SER A 66 5.63 -4.29 1.33
N THR A 67 4.84 -3.28 0.99
CA THR A 67 5.23 -1.87 1.16
C THR A 67 5.43 -1.53 2.63
N PHE A 68 4.48 -1.87 3.47
CA PHE A 68 4.59 -1.60 4.91
C PHE A 68 5.76 -2.34 5.53
N HIS A 69 5.94 -3.61 5.20
CA HIS A 69 7.08 -4.38 5.67
C HIS A 69 8.41 -3.73 5.27
N TYR A 70 8.53 -3.34 4.00
CA TYR A 70 9.74 -2.70 3.49
C TYR A 70 10.06 -1.42 4.25
N LEU A 71 9.06 -0.54 4.43
CA LEU A 71 9.26 0.74 5.09
C LEU A 71 9.63 0.59 6.58
N LEU A 72 9.10 -0.44 7.25
CA LEU A 72 9.46 -0.72 8.63
C LEU A 72 10.83 -1.37 8.77
N SER A 73 11.27 -2.11 7.75
CA SER A 73 12.54 -2.82 7.75
C SER A 73 13.71 -1.96 7.28
N HIS A 74 13.43 -0.87 6.56
CA HIS A 74 14.43 0.03 6.03
C HIS A 74 14.19 1.43 6.57
N PRO A 75 15.14 2.02 7.33
CA PRO A 75 14.96 3.36 7.86
C PRO A 75 14.91 4.39 6.73
N ALA A 76 14.24 5.51 6.99
CA ALA A 76 14.23 6.62 6.06
C ALA A 76 15.67 7.15 5.87
N ILE A 77 15.94 7.68 4.65
CA ILE A 77 17.24 8.29 4.39
C ILE A 77 17.45 9.49 5.32
N ALA A 78 18.71 9.73 5.71
CA ALA A 78 19.04 10.72 6.73
C ALA A 78 18.60 12.14 6.38
N ASP A 79 18.68 12.52 5.10
CA ASP A 79 18.34 13.87 4.62
C ASP A 79 16.92 13.95 4.03
N ARG A 80 16.08 12.99 4.35
CA ARG A 80 14.68 13.02 3.87
C ARG A 80 13.97 14.26 4.40
N LYS A 81 13.36 15.00 3.50
CA LYS A 81 12.54 16.16 3.84
C LYS A 81 11.11 15.74 4.17
N VAL A 82 10.43 16.54 4.97
CA VAL A 82 9.05 16.26 5.40
C VAL A 82 8.10 16.04 4.22
N ASN A 83 8.31 16.77 3.14
CA ASN A 83 7.44 16.70 1.94
C ASN A 83 7.85 15.60 0.95
N GLN A 84 8.69 14.66 1.36
CA GLN A 84 9.15 13.56 0.50
C GLN A 84 8.55 12.24 0.98
N PRO A 85 7.50 11.73 0.31
CA PRO A 85 6.97 10.40 0.63
C PRO A 85 8.03 9.33 0.39
N ARG A 86 7.93 8.25 1.15
CA ARG A 86 8.85 7.12 1.03
C ARG A 86 8.34 6.07 0.03
N ALA A 87 7.05 6.06 -0.22
CA ALA A 87 6.42 5.16 -1.19
C ALA A 87 5.30 5.88 -1.91
N LEU A 88 5.09 5.50 -3.16
CA LEU A 88 4.02 6.04 -4.01
C LEU A 88 3.21 4.87 -4.53
N ILE A 89 1.91 4.93 -4.34
CA ILE A 89 0.96 3.96 -4.87
C ILE A 89 0.05 4.69 -5.83
N MET A 90 0.00 4.23 -7.07
CA MET A 90 -0.81 4.85 -8.11
C MET A 90 -1.97 3.96 -8.50
N ALA A 91 -3.14 4.55 -8.58
CA ALA A 91 -4.36 3.89 -9.00
C ALA A 91 -4.90 4.55 -10.27
N PRO A 92 -5.57 3.79 -11.15
CA PRO A 92 -6.11 4.36 -12.38
C PRO A 92 -7.33 5.25 -12.17
N THR A 93 -8.06 5.06 -11.07
CA THR A 93 -9.26 5.84 -10.78
C THR A 93 -9.25 6.38 -9.37
N ARG A 94 -10.03 7.45 -9.15
CA ARG A 94 -10.23 8.03 -7.81
C ARG A 94 -10.83 7.00 -6.85
N GLU A 95 -11.82 6.27 -7.29
CA GLU A 95 -12.52 5.27 -6.47
C GLU A 95 -11.57 4.19 -5.99
N LEU A 96 -10.69 3.72 -6.87
CA LEU A 96 -9.69 2.72 -6.49
C LEU A 96 -8.64 3.30 -5.53
N ALA A 97 -8.21 4.54 -5.74
CA ALA A 97 -7.29 5.21 -4.83
C ALA A 97 -7.88 5.32 -3.42
N VAL A 98 -9.15 5.71 -3.32
CA VAL A 98 -9.87 5.80 -2.04
C VAL A 98 -9.98 4.43 -1.37
N GLN A 99 -10.26 3.38 -2.15
CA GLN A 99 -10.35 2.03 -1.63
C GLN A 99 -9.00 1.53 -1.11
N ILE A 100 -7.94 1.77 -1.85
CA ILE A 100 -6.58 1.39 -1.41
C ILE A 100 -6.23 2.10 -0.11
N HIS A 101 -6.56 3.38 -0.02
CA HIS A 101 -6.33 4.15 1.21
C HIS A 101 -7.08 3.53 2.39
N ALA A 102 -8.35 3.18 2.20
CA ALA A 102 -9.15 2.55 3.24
C ALA A 102 -8.57 1.20 3.67
N ASP A 103 -8.11 0.40 2.71
CA ASP A 103 -7.49 -0.90 2.99
C ASP A 103 -6.17 -0.76 3.73
N ALA A 104 -5.45 0.34 3.50
CA ALA A 104 -4.15 0.60 4.13
C ALA A 104 -4.27 1.20 5.54
N GLU A 105 -5.40 1.81 5.89
CA GLU A 105 -5.56 2.48 7.19
C GLU A 105 -5.25 1.60 8.39
N PRO A 106 -5.73 0.34 8.49
CA PRO A 106 -5.39 -0.51 9.63
C PRO A 106 -3.90 -0.79 9.75
N LEU A 107 -3.22 -0.95 8.61
CA LEU A 107 -1.77 -1.12 8.60
C LEU A 107 -1.06 0.16 9.05
N ALA A 108 -1.55 1.31 8.63
CA ALA A 108 -1.00 2.60 9.03
C ALA A 108 -1.14 2.82 10.54
N GLU A 109 -2.31 2.54 11.10
CA GLU A 109 -2.54 2.66 12.54
C GLU A 109 -1.60 1.77 13.36
N ALA A 110 -1.44 0.52 12.93
CA ALA A 110 -0.60 -0.43 13.65
C ALA A 110 0.89 -0.10 13.57
N THR A 111 1.33 0.52 12.48
CA THR A 111 2.75 0.75 12.21
C THR A 111 3.21 2.17 12.50
N GLY A 112 2.28 3.11 12.63
CA GLY A 112 2.59 4.53 12.80
C GLY A 112 3.00 5.24 11.51
N LEU A 113 2.93 4.59 10.37
CA LEU A 113 3.23 5.20 9.08
C LEU A 113 2.04 6.06 8.63
N LYS A 114 2.33 7.22 8.06
CA LYS A 114 1.30 8.18 7.64
C LYS A 114 0.93 7.98 6.18
N LEU A 115 -0.37 7.93 5.93
CA LEU A 115 -0.94 7.85 4.58
C LEU A 115 -1.36 9.23 4.10
N GLY A 116 -1.20 9.46 2.80
CA GLY A 116 -1.77 10.62 2.14
C GLY A 116 -2.52 10.20 0.89
N LEU A 117 -3.60 10.91 0.57
CA LEU A 117 -4.42 10.64 -0.60
C LEU A 117 -4.45 11.89 -1.47
N ALA A 118 -4.08 11.74 -2.73
CA ALA A 118 -4.08 12.83 -3.69
C ALA A 118 -4.60 12.33 -5.04
N TYR A 119 -5.57 13.04 -5.63
CA TYR A 119 -6.09 12.65 -6.93
C TYR A 119 -6.43 13.87 -7.78
N GLY A 120 -6.49 13.67 -9.09
CA GLY A 120 -6.81 14.72 -10.03
C GLY A 120 -8.18 15.33 -9.76
N GLY A 121 -8.32 16.63 -10.03
CA GLY A 121 -9.55 17.38 -9.77
C GLY A 121 -9.55 18.14 -8.45
N ASP A 122 -8.68 17.77 -7.51
CA ASP A 122 -8.48 18.56 -6.31
C ASP A 122 -7.58 19.75 -6.60
N GLY A 123 -7.78 20.84 -5.89
CA GLY A 123 -6.95 22.02 -6.03
C GLY A 123 -5.49 21.73 -5.70
N TYR A 124 -4.59 22.44 -6.39
CA TYR A 124 -3.15 22.31 -6.19
C TYR A 124 -2.75 22.52 -4.73
N ASP A 125 -3.32 23.54 -4.10
CA ASP A 125 -3.00 23.87 -2.71
C ASP A 125 -3.36 22.74 -1.74
N LYS A 126 -4.47 22.05 -2.00
CA LYS A 126 -4.93 20.94 -1.17
C LYS A 126 -3.96 19.74 -1.28
N GLN A 127 -3.49 19.46 -2.49
CA GLN A 127 -2.50 18.41 -2.72
C GLN A 127 -1.16 18.74 -2.08
N LEU A 128 -0.76 20.00 -2.16
CA LEU A 128 0.48 20.47 -1.56
C LEU A 128 0.45 20.31 -0.03
N LYS A 129 -0.69 20.61 0.60
CA LYS A 129 -0.88 20.42 2.04
C LYS A 129 -0.73 18.97 2.46
N VAL A 130 -1.22 18.02 1.63
CA VAL A 130 -1.05 16.60 1.90
C VAL A 130 0.44 16.24 1.95
N LEU A 131 1.22 16.71 0.99
CA LEU A 131 2.67 16.46 0.97
C LEU A 131 3.37 17.12 2.15
N GLU A 132 3.03 18.34 2.47
CA GLU A 132 3.63 19.11 3.57
C GLU A 132 3.33 18.52 4.94
N SER A 133 2.26 17.71 5.05
CA SER A 133 1.90 17.08 6.31
C SER A 133 2.84 15.96 6.74
N GLY A 134 3.75 15.54 5.86
CA GLY A 134 4.76 14.54 6.19
C GLY A 134 4.30 13.11 5.99
N VAL A 135 3.59 12.80 4.90
CA VAL A 135 3.13 11.45 4.63
C VAL A 135 4.30 10.52 4.27
N ASP A 136 4.21 9.30 4.71
CA ASP A 136 5.18 8.26 4.36
C ASP A 136 4.79 7.55 3.08
N ILE A 137 3.50 7.29 2.89
CA ILE A 137 2.96 6.63 1.70
C ILE A 137 1.93 7.55 1.06
N LEU A 138 2.19 7.94 -0.18
CA LEU A 138 1.24 8.72 -0.96
C LEU A 138 0.47 7.81 -1.91
N ILE A 139 -0.84 7.87 -1.83
CA ILE A 139 -1.75 7.13 -2.73
C ILE A 139 -2.41 8.15 -3.64
N GLY A 140 -2.28 7.95 -4.94
CA GLY A 140 -2.80 8.91 -5.89
C GLY A 140 -3.29 8.30 -7.19
N THR A 141 -3.80 9.15 -8.06
CA THR A 141 -4.23 8.75 -9.39
C THR A 141 -3.27 9.29 -10.44
N CYS A 142 -3.17 8.61 -11.57
CA CYS A 142 -2.33 9.03 -12.67
C CYS A 142 -2.78 10.36 -13.30
N LEU A 143 -4.00 10.78 -13.05
CA LEU A 143 -4.54 12.05 -13.55
C LEU A 143 -3.80 13.27 -12.98
N LEU A 144 -3.07 13.11 -11.87
CA LEU A 144 -2.21 14.16 -11.35
C LEU A 144 -1.17 14.65 -12.37
N TYR A 145 -0.74 13.74 -13.25
CA TYR A 145 0.30 14.04 -14.25
C TYR A 145 -0.25 14.49 -15.58
N THR A 146 -1.56 14.36 -15.78
CA THR A 146 -2.22 14.75 -17.04
C THR A 146 -2.98 16.05 -16.92
N SER A 147 -2.88 16.72 -15.79
CA SER A 147 -3.43 18.06 -15.63
C SER A 147 -2.80 18.97 -16.68
N PRO A 148 -3.59 19.55 -17.59
CA PRO A 148 -3.00 20.37 -18.64
C PRO A 148 -2.28 21.54 -17.99
N SER A 149 -1.01 21.63 -18.30
CA SER A 149 -0.26 22.84 -18.03
C SER A 149 -0.90 23.96 -18.82
N PRO A 150 -1.29 25.05 -18.20
CA PRO A 150 -1.73 26.21 -18.98
C PRO A 150 -0.61 26.73 -19.85
#